data_32ea61be809c6c2c98db5805c9e5e9ab
#
_entry.id   32ea61be809c6c2c98db5805c9e5e9ab
#
_cell.length_a   1.000
_cell.length_b   1.000
_cell.length_c   1.000
_cell.angle_alpha   90.00
_cell.angle_beta   90.00
_cell.angle_gamma   90.00
#
_symmetry.space_group_name_H-M   'P 1'
#
loop_
_entity.id
_entity.type
_entity.pdbx_description
1 polymer ?
#
loop_
_entity_poly.entity_id
_entity_poly.type
_entity_poly.pdbx_seq_one_letter_code
_entity_poly.pdbx_strand_id
1 'polypeptide(L)'
;MPTLTPLDMAASKLLANADRWRDDGVFSRDLIDLAMMKPPLPLLRQAVAKAEGAYGSAVLRDLQRAIERMRERTGWLERCMQLMGMADTQAQVWQRIRALRRVLQNR
;
A
#
# COMPACT_ATOMS: atom_id res chain seq x y z
N MET A 1 21.22 6.90 15.59
CA MET A 1 19.81 6.53 15.40
C MET A 1 19.67 5.55 14.28
N PRO A 2 19.11 4.39 14.54
CA PRO A 2 18.86 3.48 13.44
C PRO A 2 17.80 4.05 12.50
N THR A 3 18.13 4.11 11.23
CA THR A 3 17.18 4.51 10.20
C THR A 3 16.46 3.26 9.69
N LEU A 4 15.15 3.39 9.44
CA LEU A 4 14.42 2.30 8.83
C LEU A 4 14.94 2.05 7.42
N THR A 5 15.20 0.80 7.10
CA THR A 5 15.56 0.41 5.74
C THR A 5 14.31 0.48 4.85
N PRO A 6 14.48 0.57 3.52
CA PRO A 6 13.31 0.46 2.63
C PRO A 6 12.47 -0.79 2.89
N LEU A 7 13.11 -1.92 3.21
CA LEU A 7 12.41 -3.14 3.56
C LEU A 7 11.54 -2.95 4.82
N ASP A 8 12.11 -2.36 5.86
CA ASP A 8 11.38 -2.12 7.11
C ASP A 8 10.23 -1.15 6.90
N MET A 9 10.45 -0.10 6.11
CA MET A 9 9.39 0.86 5.81
C MET A 9 8.25 0.22 5.04
N ALA A 10 8.57 -0.59 4.03
CA ALA A 10 7.54 -1.28 3.25
C ALA A 10 6.76 -2.26 4.12
N ALA A 11 7.43 -3.04 4.95
CA ALA A 11 6.76 -3.96 5.87
C ALA A 11 5.86 -3.20 6.86
N SER A 12 6.33 -2.08 7.38
CA SER A 12 5.56 -1.24 8.30
C SER A 12 4.28 -0.72 7.62
N LYS A 13 4.38 -0.28 6.36
CA LYS A 13 3.20 0.20 5.62
C LYS A 13 2.22 -0.93 5.33
N LEU A 14 2.71 -2.12 5.05
CA LEU A 14 1.85 -3.30 4.85
C LEU A 14 1.08 -3.64 6.13
N LEU A 15 1.75 -3.60 7.28
CA LEU A 15 1.12 -3.85 8.57
C LEU A 15 0.07 -2.79 8.89
N ALA A 16 0.42 -1.53 8.69
CA ALA A 16 -0.51 -0.42 8.93
C ALA A 16 -1.72 -0.51 8.00
N ASN A 17 -1.51 -0.89 6.73
CA ASN A 17 -2.61 -1.10 5.79
C ASN A 17 -3.53 -2.23 6.27
N ALA A 18 -2.96 -3.35 6.71
CA ALA A 18 -3.77 -4.47 7.20
C ALA A 18 -4.65 -4.05 8.38
N ASP A 19 -4.13 -3.16 9.19
CA ASP A 19 -4.83 -2.67 10.38
C ASP A 19 -5.91 -1.64 10.06
N ARG A 20 -5.69 -0.78 9.05
CA ARG A 20 -6.49 0.43 8.85
C ARG A 20 -7.09 0.59 7.46
N TRP A 21 -7.01 -0.40 6.58
CA TRP A 21 -7.48 -0.23 5.20
C TRP A 21 -8.97 0.11 5.09
N ARG A 22 -9.76 -0.26 6.10
CA ARG A 22 -11.20 0.04 6.12
C ARG A 22 -11.53 1.41 6.69
N ASP A 23 -10.58 2.05 7.34
CA ASP A 23 -10.81 3.31 8.02
C ASP A 23 -10.70 4.47 7.04
N ASP A 24 -11.85 5.06 6.71
CA ASP A 24 -11.89 6.23 5.81
C ASP A 24 -11.14 7.43 6.41
N GLY A 25 -11.04 7.50 7.72
CA GLY A 25 -10.34 8.59 8.39
C GLY A 25 -8.85 8.67 8.11
N VAL A 26 -8.23 7.56 7.65
CA VAL A 26 -6.81 7.57 7.26
C VAL A 26 -6.62 7.74 5.75
N PHE A 27 -7.71 7.85 4.99
CA PHE A 27 -7.70 8.17 3.55
C PHE A 27 -6.78 7.28 2.72
N SER A 28 -6.75 5.99 3.01
CA SER A 28 -5.91 5.00 2.31
C SER A 28 -4.43 5.39 2.28
N ARG A 29 -3.99 6.15 3.27
CA ARG A 29 -2.65 6.73 3.31
C ARG A 29 -1.55 5.68 3.24
N ASP A 30 -1.72 4.58 3.99
CA ASP A 30 -0.69 3.54 4.04
C ASP A 30 -0.50 2.87 2.68
N LEU A 31 -1.60 2.64 1.95
CA LEU A 31 -1.56 2.09 0.61
C LEU A 31 -0.85 3.05 -0.35
N ILE A 32 -1.22 4.31 -0.32
CA ILE A 32 -0.63 5.33 -1.20
C ILE A 32 0.85 5.52 -0.89
N ASP A 33 1.21 5.61 0.39
CA ASP A 33 2.60 5.74 0.80
C ASP A 33 3.44 4.57 0.31
N LEU A 34 2.94 3.34 0.46
CA LEU A 34 3.63 2.15 -0.03
C LEU A 34 3.82 2.21 -1.54
N ALA A 35 2.77 2.57 -2.27
CA ALA A 35 2.82 2.68 -3.72
C ALA A 35 3.84 3.70 -4.19
N MET A 36 3.91 4.85 -3.52
CA MET A 36 4.81 5.94 -3.89
C MET A 36 6.26 5.68 -3.53
N MET A 37 6.53 4.70 -2.68
CA MET A 37 7.89 4.21 -2.43
C MET A 37 8.48 3.52 -3.65
N LYS A 38 7.63 3.13 -4.61
CA LYS A 38 8.06 2.40 -5.82
C LYS A 38 8.90 1.17 -5.51
N PRO A 39 8.44 0.28 -4.62
CA PRO A 39 9.28 -0.84 -4.20
C PRO A 39 9.48 -1.82 -5.34
N PRO A 40 10.75 -2.23 -5.63
CA PRO A 40 10.98 -3.31 -6.58
C PRO A 40 10.28 -4.58 -6.12
N LEU A 41 9.87 -5.42 -7.05
CA LEU A 41 9.13 -6.63 -6.71
C LEU A 41 9.86 -7.53 -5.71
N PRO A 42 11.19 -7.78 -5.83
CA PRO A 42 11.89 -8.57 -4.82
C PRO A 42 11.82 -7.96 -3.42
N LEU A 43 11.97 -6.64 -3.32
CA LEU A 43 11.84 -5.95 -2.04
C LEU A 43 10.43 -6.07 -1.48
N LEU A 44 9.42 -5.90 -2.32
CA LEU A 44 8.03 -5.99 -1.91
C LEU A 44 7.68 -7.41 -1.41
N ARG A 45 8.18 -8.44 -2.09
CA ARG A 45 8.01 -9.83 -1.64
C ARG A 45 8.64 -10.07 -0.27
N GLN A 46 9.84 -9.53 -0.04
CA GLN A 46 10.50 -9.65 1.25
C GLN A 46 9.73 -8.92 2.34
N ALA A 47 9.21 -7.73 2.02
CA ALA A 47 8.41 -6.96 2.96
C ALA A 47 7.12 -7.69 3.32
N VAL A 48 6.45 -8.31 2.35
CA VAL A 48 5.27 -9.12 2.59
C VAL A 48 5.60 -10.29 3.51
N ALA A 49 6.69 -11.02 3.24
CA ALA A 49 7.10 -12.15 4.07
C ALA A 49 7.36 -11.70 5.51
N LYS A 50 8.03 -10.57 5.67
CA LYS A 50 8.30 -10.02 7.00
C LYS A 50 7.01 -9.65 7.72
N ALA A 51 6.09 -8.98 7.04
CA ALA A 51 4.82 -8.57 7.62
C ALA A 51 3.94 -9.79 7.94
N GLU A 52 3.96 -10.82 7.09
CA GLU A 52 3.22 -12.05 7.33
C GLU A 52 3.69 -12.79 8.58
N GLY A 53 4.94 -12.61 8.97
CA GLY A 53 5.44 -13.14 10.22
C GLY A 53 4.70 -12.61 11.44
N ALA A 54 4.15 -11.39 11.33
CA ALA A 54 3.38 -10.78 12.41
C ALA A 54 1.87 -11.01 12.26
N TYR A 55 1.34 -10.88 11.04
CA TYR A 55 -0.11 -10.88 10.79
C TYR A 55 -0.60 -12.04 9.94
N GLY A 56 0.27 -12.93 9.50
CA GLY A 56 -0.11 -14.07 8.69
C GLY A 56 -0.63 -13.67 7.31
N SER A 57 -1.46 -14.51 6.72
CA SER A 57 -1.98 -14.32 5.37
C SER A 57 -2.89 -13.10 5.23
N ALA A 58 -3.32 -12.52 6.33
CA ALA A 58 -4.14 -11.31 6.30
C ALA A 58 -3.45 -10.14 5.60
N VAL A 59 -2.11 -10.10 5.63
CA VAL A 59 -1.35 -8.99 5.00
C VAL A 59 -1.68 -8.88 3.51
N LEU A 60 -1.57 -9.98 2.76
CA LEU A 60 -1.87 -9.97 1.32
C LEU A 60 -3.36 -9.80 1.03
N ARG A 61 -4.21 -10.46 1.82
CA ARG A 61 -5.65 -10.33 1.67
C ARG A 61 -6.07 -8.87 1.83
N ASP A 62 -5.55 -8.21 2.86
CA ASP A 62 -5.92 -6.83 3.14
C ASP A 62 -5.31 -5.85 2.14
N LEU A 63 -4.11 -6.15 1.61
CA LEU A 63 -3.54 -5.37 0.52
C LEU A 63 -4.43 -5.44 -0.71
N GLN A 64 -4.87 -6.64 -1.08
CA GLN A 64 -5.77 -6.84 -2.21
C GLN A 64 -7.07 -6.06 -2.02
N ARG A 65 -7.67 -6.17 -0.83
CA ARG A 65 -8.92 -5.49 -0.52
C ARG A 65 -8.78 -3.97 -0.56
N ALA A 66 -7.66 -3.46 -0.06
CA ALA A 66 -7.39 -2.02 -0.10
C ALA A 66 -7.30 -1.51 -1.53
N ILE A 67 -6.62 -2.25 -2.41
CA ILE A 67 -6.51 -1.88 -3.82
C ILE A 67 -7.88 -1.93 -4.51
N GLU A 68 -8.67 -2.98 -4.24
CA GLU A 68 -10.02 -3.12 -4.81
C GLU A 68 -10.94 -2.00 -4.35
N ARG A 69 -10.88 -1.65 -3.08
CA ARG A 69 -11.67 -0.55 -2.50
C ARG A 69 -11.33 0.77 -3.20
N MET A 70 -10.06 1.02 -3.43
CA MET A 70 -9.61 2.22 -4.14
C MET A 70 -10.18 2.25 -5.56
N ARG A 71 -10.18 1.10 -6.25
CA ARG A 71 -10.67 1.01 -7.61
C ARG A 71 -12.19 1.16 -7.70
N GLU A 72 -12.91 0.62 -6.74
CA GLU A 72 -14.37 0.60 -6.77
C GLU A 72 -15.02 1.92 -6.35
N ARG A 73 -14.31 2.71 -5.55
CA ARG A 73 -14.87 3.97 -5.02
C ARG A 73 -14.47 5.12 -5.93
N THR A 74 -15.36 5.49 -6.83
CA THR A 74 -15.15 6.60 -7.76
C THR A 74 -14.85 7.89 -6.99
N GLY A 75 -13.76 8.57 -7.38
CA GLY A 75 -13.36 9.84 -6.76
C GLY A 75 -12.62 9.69 -5.43
N TRP A 76 -12.53 8.48 -4.89
CA TRP A 76 -11.86 8.28 -3.60
C TRP A 76 -10.36 8.58 -3.67
N LEU A 77 -9.69 8.11 -4.72
CA LEU A 77 -8.25 8.38 -4.90
C LEU A 77 -8.00 9.88 -5.01
N GLU A 78 -8.81 10.59 -5.80
CA GLU A 78 -8.68 12.03 -5.94
C GLU A 78 -8.80 12.74 -4.60
N ARG A 79 -9.80 12.35 -3.81
CA ARG A 79 -10.01 12.93 -2.48
C ARG A 79 -8.82 12.67 -1.56
N CYS A 80 -8.31 11.43 -1.56
CA CYS A 80 -7.13 11.09 -0.75
C CYS A 80 -5.92 11.93 -1.14
N MET A 81 -5.69 12.07 -2.45
CA MET A 81 -4.57 12.85 -2.96
C MET A 81 -4.68 14.32 -2.57
N GLN A 82 -5.88 14.88 -2.65
CA GLN A 82 -6.10 16.28 -2.24
C GLN A 82 -5.80 16.48 -0.76
N LEU A 83 -6.26 15.57 0.07
CA LEU A 83 -6.05 15.67 1.52
C LEU A 83 -4.58 15.45 1.90
N MET A 84 -3.84 14.68 1.11
CA MET A 84 -2.40 14.47 1.32
C MET A 84 -1.55 15.55 0.68
N GLY A 85 -2.15 16.47 -0.07
CA GLY A 85 -1.42 17.55 -0.75
C GLY A 85 -0.52 17.07 -1.87
N MET A 86 -0.89 15.99 -2.56
CA MET A 86 -0.05 15.41 -3.62
C MET A 86 -0.17 16.20 -4.91
N ALA A 87 0.99 16.42 -5.55
CA ALA A 87 1.07 17.10 -6.84
C ALA A 87 1.00 16.16 -8.04
N ASP A 88 1.12 14.86 -7.81
CA ASP A 88 1.08 13.84 -8.86
C ASP A 88 -0.31 13.78 -9.48
N THR A 89 -0.39 13.26 -10.73
CA THR A 89 -1.69 13.01 -11.35
C THR A 89 -2.30 11.73 -10.80
N GLN A 90 -3.64 11.63 -10.87
CA GLN A 90 -4.33 10.40 -10.47
C GLN A 90 -3.82 9.19 -11.25
N ALA A 91 -3.57 9.37 -12.55
CA ALA A 91 -3.08 8.27 -13.39
C ALA A 91 -1.72 7.77 -12.91
N GLN A 92 -0.82 8.67 -12.51
CA GLN A 92 0.49 8.30 -11.99
C GLN A 92 0.38 7.53 -10.69
N VAL A 93 -0.43 8.03 -9.75
CA VAL A 93 -0.61 7.36 -8.47
C VAL A 93 -1.29 6.01 -8.66
N TRP A 94 -2.30 5.94 -9.53
CA TRP A 94 -3.00 4.70 -9.81
C TRP A 94 -2.05 3.64 -10.41
N GLN A 95 -1.16 4.04 -11.32
CA GLN A 95 -0.14 3.13 -11.86
C GLN A 95 0.73 2.53 -10.77
N ARG A 96 1.12 3.34 -9.78
CA ARG A 96 1.94 2.87 -8.66
C ARG A 96 1.17 1.89 -7.78
N ILE A 97 -0.10 2.18 -7.52
CA ILE A 97 -0.95 1.28 -6.74
C ILE A 97 -1.13 -0.06 -7.48
N ARG A 98 -1.39 0.00 -8.78
CA ARG A 98 -1.55 -1.21 -9.60
C ARG A 98 -0.28 -2.05 -9.63
N ALA A 99 0.88 -1.41 -9.61
CA ALA A 99 2.16 -2.13 -9.60
C ALA A 99 2.30 -3.02 -8.36
N LEU A 100 1.68 -2.65 -7.24
CA LEU A 100 1.69 -3.49 -6.04
C LEU A 100 0.99 -4.83 -6.25
N ARG A 101 0.07 -4.91 -7.21
CA ARG A 101 -0.66 -6.16 -7.49
C ARG A 101 0.25 -7.28 -7.97
N ARG A 102 1.45 -6.96 -8.43
CA ARG A 102 2.41 -7.98 -8.89
C ARG A 102 2.73 -8.99 -7.80
N VAL A 103 2.78 -8.56 -6.55
CA VAL A 103 3.08 -9.46 -5.44
C VAL A 103 1.93 -10.42 -5.18
N LEU A 104 0.71 -10.04 -5.55
CA LEU A 104 -0.47 -10.89 -5.40
C LEU A 104 -0.54 -11.98 -6.49
N GLN A 105 -0.04 -11.68 -7.69
CA GLN A 105 -0.16 -12.55 -8.85
C GLN A 105 0.80 -13.75 -8.81
N ASN A 106 1.84 -13.67 -7.99
CA ASN A 106 2.91 -14.68 -7.94
C ASN A 106 2.85 -15.52 -6.66
N ARG A 107 1.69 -15.68 -6.10
CA ARG A 107 1.47 -16.49 -4.90
C ARG A 107 0.82 -17.81 -5.22
#